data_3c102ae2e2f534d417137bdbfe79a7eb
#
_entry.id   3c102ae2e2f534d417137bdbfe79a7eb
#
_cell.length_a   1.000
_cell.length_b   1.000
_cell.length_c   1.000
_cell.angle_alpha   90.00
_cell.angle_beta   90.00
_cell.angle_gamma   90.00
#
_symmetry.space_group_name_H-M   'P 1'
#
loop_
_entity.id
_entity.type
_entity.pdbx_description
1 polymer ?
#
loop_
_entity_poly.entity_id
_entity_poly.type
_entity_poly.pdbx_seq_one_letter_code
_entity_poly.pdbx_strand_id
1 'polypeptide(L)'
;MRRPPRRPAPPRSLTLPGGDFEPAYLALHRSGELRRRAAEALDLLKACRLCPRACGVDRLREAAGVCRTGRLAAVSSFFGHRGEESCLSGRRGSGAFFFSRCNLGCVFCQNCRISRMGEGVPSSAGQMAEMMLRLQEEGCHNINLVTPSHVVPQILEALALAVEGGLRLPLVYNTSAYDSAESLRLLDGVVDIYMPDVKFRDPALAERYLRARDYPEAALRSVAEMHRQVGDLETDRQGLARRGLLVRHLLMPGLLEDTKKILSFLAGLSRDTWINILTQYRPANQVSALTFPEINRPVSREEYYAALDHFKSLGLHRLD
;
A
#
# COMPACT_ATOMS: atom_id res chain seq x y z
N MET A 1 2.09 29.28 29.87
CA MET A 1 2.57 28.17 29.05
C MET A 1 1.80 26.92 29.46
N ARG A 2 0.82 26.45 28.67
CA ARG A 2 0.11 25.18 28.92
C ARG A 2 0.94 24.02 28.36
N ARG A 3 1.20 23.01 29.18
CA ARG A 3 1.89 21.77 28.73
C ARG A 3 1.11 21.14 27.56
N PRO A 4 1.81 20.65 26.53
CA PRO A 4 1.14 19.89 25.45
C PRO A 4 0.44 18.66 26.05
N PRO A 5 -0.70 18.23 25.48
CA PRO A 5 -1.42 17.05 25.94
C PRO A 5 -0.49 15.83 25.84
N ARG A 6 -0.50 14.98 26.88
CA ARG A 6 0.24 13.71 26.89
C ARG A 6 -0.24 12.85 25.71
N ARG A 7 0.69 12.26 24.95
CA ARG A 7 0.37 11.23 23.97
C ARG A 7 -0.47 10.14 24.65
N PRO A 8 -1.55 9.67 24.02
CA PRO A 8 -2.30 8.53 24.53
C PRO A 8 -1.36 7.33 24.69
N ALA A 9 -1.62 6.51 25.72
CA ALA A 9 -0.87 5.29 25.94
C ALA A 9 -0.98 4.40 24.68
N PRO A 10 0.09 3.69 24.29
CA PRO A 10 0.02 2.81 23.13
C PRO A 10 -1.07 1.74 23.39
N PRO A 11 -1.84 1.40 22.34
CA PRO A 11 -2.89 0.40 22.42
C PRO A 11 -2.31 -0.98 22.83
N ARG A 12 -3.16 -1.86 23.34
CA ARG A 12 -2.76 -3.25 23.62
C ARG A 12 -2.18 -3.85 22.33
N SER A 13 -0.86 -4.11 22.31
CA SER A 13 -0.22 -4.72 21.16
C SER A 13 -0.67 -6.18 21.08
N LEU A 14 -1.24 -6.57 19.96
CA LEU A 14 -1.31 -7.96 19.56
C LEU A 14 0.13 -8.38 19.27
N THR A 15 0.79 -8.96 20.30
CA THR A 15 2.21 -9.36 20.21
C THR A 15 2.25 -10.84 19.87
N LEU A 16 3.01 -11.19 18.84
CA LEU A 16 3.27 -12.59 18.52
C LEU A 16 4.00 -13.28 19.68
N PRO A 17 3.64 -14.54 20.02
CA PRO A 17 4.41 -15.36 20.95
C PRO A 17 5.86 -15.44 20.48
N GLY A 18 6.81 -15.43 21.42
CA GLY A 18 8.26 -15.38 21.13
C GLY A 18 8.75 -16.61 20.38
N GLY A 19 8.71 -16.55 19.06
CA GLY A 19 9.34 -17.43 18.10
C GLY A 19 9.93 -16.57 16.98
N ASP A 20 10.90 -17.10 16.23
CA ASP A 20 11.44 -16.39 15.07
C ASP A 20 10.34 -16.23 14.02
N PHE A 21 10.06 -14.98 13.63
CA PHE A 21 9.11 -14.69 12.58
C PHE A 21 9.60 -15.27 11.25
N GLU A 22 8.77 -16.06 10.58
CA GLU A 22 9.02 -16.58 9.25
C GLU A 22 8.06 -15.90 8.25
N PRO A 23 8.56 -15.21 7.19
CA PRO A 23 7.73 -14.63 6.15
C PRO A 23 6.85 -15.69 5.45
N ALA A 24 5.59 -15.34 5.20
CA ALA A 24 4.59 -16.27 4.67
C ALA A 24 5.00 -16.90 3.31
N TYR A 25 5.66 -16.14 2.45
CA TYR A 25 6.11 -16.60 1.13
C TYR A 25 7.11 -17.78 1.17
N LEU A 26 7.79 -18.01 2.31
CA LEU A 26 8.76 -19.11 2.42
C LEU A 26 8.08 -20.49 2.34
N ALA A 27 6.89 -20.63 2.92
CA ALA A 27 6.12 -21.87 2.80
C ALA A 27 5.71 -22.14 1.35
N LEU A 28 5.27 -21.10 0.62
CA LEU A 28 4.93 -21.19 -0.80
C LEU A 28 6.15 -21.49 -1.67
N HIS A 29 7.32 -20.96 -1.31
CA HIS A 29 8.56 -21.26 -2.01
C HIS A 29 8.95 -22.74 -1.84
N ARG A 30 8.95 -23.27 -0.61
CA ARG A 30 9.29 -24.68 -0.33
C ARG A 30 8.38 -25.67 -1.04
N SER A 31 7.10 -25.34 -1.22
CA SER A 31 6.14 -26.17 -1.95
C SER A 31 6.19 -26.00 -3.47
N GLY A 32 6.98 -25.06 -4.00
CA GLY A 32 7.00 -24.71 -5.43
C GLY A 32 5.82 -23.81 -5.87
N GLU A 33 4.88 -23.52 -4.96
CA GLU A 33 3.68 -22.76 -5.27
C GLU A 33 3.99 -21.30 -5.64
N LEU A 34 5.03 -20.68 -5.05
CA LEU A 34 5.44 -19.32 -5.40
C LEU A 34 5.84 -19.20 -6.88
N ARG A 35 6.61 -20.13 -7.38
CA ARG A 35 7.00 -20.16 -8.81
C ARG A 35 5.80 -20.42 -9.73
N ARG A 36 4.89 -21.30 -9.33
CA ARG A 36 3.66 -21.58 -10.09
C ARG A 36 2.80 -20.31 -10.20
N ARG A 37 2.62 -19.58 -9.10
CA ARG A 37 1.86 -18.31 -9.09
C ARG A 37 2.55 -17.21 -9.89
N ALA A 38 3.88 -17.14 -9.87
CA ALA A 38 4.62 -16.21 -10.72
C ALA A 38 4.36 -16.47 -12.21
N ALA A 39 4.38 -17.74 -12.64
CA ALA A 39 4.07 -18.11 -14.02
C ALA A 39 2.61 -17.79 -14.39
N GLU A 40 1.65 -18.13 -13.53
CA GLU A 40 0.22 -17.79 -13.69
C GLU A 40 0.01 -16.27 -13.80
N ALA A 41 0.67 -15.48 -12.95
CA ALA A 41 0.59 -14.03 -12.98
C ALA A 41 1.16 -13.43 -14.27
N LEU A 42 2.25 -13.98 -14.79
CA LEU A 42 2.83 -13.57 -16.07
C LEU A 42 1.89 -13.83 -17.24
N ASP A 43 1.13 -14.92 -17.20
CA ASP A 43 0.12 -15.21 -18.22
C ASP A 43 -1.00 -14.17 -18.26
N LEU A 44 -1.35 -13.55 -17.13
CA LEU A 44 -2.33 -12.45 -17.08
C LEU A 44 -1.89 -11.22 -17.86
N LEU A 45 -0.59 -11.07 -18.16
CA LEU A 45 -0.09 -9.96 -18.99
C LEU A 45 -0.53 -10.04 -20.43
N LYS A 46 -0.90 -11.22 -20.94
CA LYS A 46 -1.38 -11.43 -22.34
C LYS A 46 -2.74 -10.73 -22.59
N ALA A 47 -3.54 -10.58 -21.53
CA ALA A 47 -4.81 -9.84 -21.55
C ALA A 47 -5.03 -9.21 -20.18
N CYS A 48 -4.35 -8.09 -19.92
CA CYS A 48 -4.15 -7.52 -18.59
C CYS A 48 -5.44 -7.22 -17.83
N ARG A 49 -5.61 -7.90 -16.67
CA ARG A 49 -6.70 -7.71 -15.68
C ARG A 49 -6.18 -7.63 -14.25
N LEU A 50 -4.94 -7.17 -14.07
CA LEU A 50 -4.26 -7.09 -12.76
C LEU A 50 -4.87 -6.08 -11.80
N CYS A 51 -5.67 -5.15 -12.29
CA CYS A 51 -6.37 -4.16 -11.47
C CYS A 51 -7.77 -3.88 -12.06
N PRO A 52 -8.66 -3.17 -11.34
CA PRO A 52 -10.02 -2.90 -11.79
C PRO A 52 -10.13 -2.16 -13.13
N ARG A 53 -9.04 -1.54 -13.63
CA ARG A 53 -9.02 -0.97 -14.99
C ARG A 53 -9.28 -2.01 -16.08
N ALA A 54 -8.95 -3.27 -15.85
CA ALA A 54 -9.20 -4.41 -16.74
C ALA A 54 -8.94 -4.08 -18.22
N CYS A 55 -7.77 -3.49 -18.52
CA CYS A 55 -7.47 -2.90 -19.84
C CYS A 55 -7.50 -3.91 -21.00
N GLY A 56 -7.31 -5.22 -20.73
CA GLY A 56 -7.30 -6.28 -21.73
C GLY A 56 -6.12 -6.24 -22.72
N VAL A 57 -5.17 -5.33 -22.54
CA VAL A 57 -4.01 -5.16 -23.43
C VAL A 57 -2.99 -6.27 -23.23
N ASP A 58 -2.29 -6.64 -24.32
CA ASP A 58 -1.15 -7.57 -24.27
C ASP A 58 0.14 -6.84 -23.87
N ARG A 59 0.46 -6.88 -22.60
CA ARG A 59 1.64 -6.24 -22.02
C ARG A 59 2.96 -6.96 -22.32
N LEU A 60 2.91 -8.14 -22.93
CA LEU A 60 4.12 -8.82 -23.38
C LEU A 60 4.63 -8.24 -24.69
N ARG A 61 3.74 -7.61 -25.48
CA ARG A 61 4.06 -6.99 -26.76
C ARG A 61 4.32 -5.49 -26.64
N GLU A 62 3.51 -4.81 -25.84
CA GLU A 62 3.59 -3.35 -25.71
C GLU A 62 3.22 -2.86 -24.31
N ALA A 63 3.68 -1.64 -23.98
CA ALA A 63 3.37 -0.97 -22.71
C ALA A 63 2.11 -0.10 -22.85
N ALA A 64 1.00 -0.70 -23.25
CA ALA A 64 -0.29 -0.02 -23.40
C ALA A 64 -1.12 -0.08 -22.10
N GLY A 65 -2.32 0.49 -22.16
CA GLY A 65 -3.27 0.58 -21.04
C GLY A 65 -3.01 1.79 -20.15
N VAL A 66 -3.81 1.92 -19.08
CA VAL A 66 -3.81 3.12 -18.22
C VAL A 66 -2.48 3.33 -17.50
N CYS A 67 -1.86 2.26 -17.00
CA CYS A 67 -0.60 2.32 -16.26
C CYS A 67 0.64 2.41 -17.17
N ARG A 68 0.50 2.19 -18.48
CA ARG A 68 1.60 2.22 -19.46
C ARG A 68 2.80 1.34 -19.08
N THR A 69 2.54 0.20 -18.43
CA THR A 69 3.57 -0.74 -18.00
C THR A 69 3.54 -1.98 -18.89
N GLY A 70 4.68 -2.36 -19.46
CA GLY A 70 4.85 -3.55 -20.29
C GLY A 70 5.26 -4.78 -19.48
N ARG A 71 6.09 -5.63 -20.11
CA ARG A 71 6.62 -6.87 -19.49
C ARG A 71 7.51 -6.58 -18.28
N LEU A 72 8.31 -5.53 -18.32
CA LEU A 72 9.20 -5.15 -17.23
C LEU A 72 8.54 -4.13 -16.30
N ALA A 73 8.75 -4.28 -15.00
CA ALA A 73 8.47 -3.22 -14.06
C ALA A 73 9.53 -2.13 -14.17
N ALA A 74 9.13 -0.87 -14.00
CA ALA A 74 10.11 0.21 -13.87
C ALA A 74 10.26 0.57 -12.39
N VAL A 75 11.51 0.59 -11.89
CA VAL A 75 11.87 0.96 -10.53
C VAL A 75 12.41 2.38 -10.54
N SER A 76 11.83 3.26 -9.73
CA SER A 76 12.30 4.64 -9.58
C SER A 76 13.44 4.72 -8.59
N SER A 77 13.29 4.09 -7.44
CA SER A 77 14.30 4.07 -6.38
C SER A 77 14.04 2.94 -5.38
N PHE A 78 15.08 2.57 -4.63
CA PHE A 78 14.97 1.69 -3.48
C PHE A 78 15.98 2.14 -2.41
N PHE A 79 15.54 2.20 -1.15
CA PHE A 79 16.37 2.66 -0.03
C PHE A 79 15.70 2.38 1.31
N GLY A 80 16.48 2.39 2.40
CA GLY A 80 15.96 2.32 3.76
C GLY A 80 15.26 3.62 4.16
N HIS A 81 13.93 3.64 4.16
CA HIS A 81 13.10 4.80 4.49
C HIS A 81 12.77 4.84 5.99
N ARG A 82 13.06 5.97 6.65
CA ARG A 82 12.82 6.16 8.09
C ARG A 82 11.58 6.98 8.42
N GLY A 83 10.86 7.43 7.41
CA GLY A 83 9.66 8.25 7.53
C GLY A 83 8.35 7.48 7.32
N GLU A 84 8.38 6.14 7.26
CA GLU A 84 7.18 5.31 7.30
C GLU A 84 6.67 5.20 8.74
N GLU A 85 5.52 4.56 8.93
CA GLU A 85 4.95 4.26 10.24
C GLU A 85 6.01 3.65 11.17
N SER A 86 5.97 4.05 12.45
CA SER A 86 6.99 3.67 13.43
C SER A 86 7.13 2.14 13.56
N CYS A 87 6.03 1.41 13.42
CA CYS A 87 6.01 -0.05 13.44
C CYS A 87 6.64 -0.70 12.18
N LEU A 88 6.80 0.02 11.08
CA LEU A 88 7.49 -0.46 9.88
C LEU A 88 8.94 -0.01 9.81
N SER A 89 9.21 1.26 10.14
CA SER A 89 10.54 1.86 10.00
C SER A 89 11.49 1.51 11.15
N GLY A 90 10.98 1.37 12.37
CA GLY A 90 11.80 1.07 13.54
C GLY A 90 13.08 1.94 13.61
N ARG A 91 14.19 1.30 13.95
CA ARG A 91 15.50 2.01 14.04
C ARG A 91 16.31 1.98 12.74
N ARG A 92 16.09 0.99 11.86
CA ARG A 92 16.91 0.76 10.66
C ARG A 92 16.21 1.11 9.36
N GLY A 93 14.93 1.43 9.42
CA GLY A 93 14.12 1.83 8.27
C GLY A 93 13.33 0.68 7.65
N SER A 94 12.29 1.06 6.92
CA SER A 94 11.52 0.22 6.01
C SER A 94 12.23 0.21 4.65
N GLY A 95 12.47 -0.95 4.05
CA GLY A 95 13.10 -1.09 2.75
C GLY A 95 12.16 -0.68 1.63
N ALA A 96 11.98 0.62 1.43
CA ALA A 96 11.07 1.17 0.44
C ALA A 96 11.54 0.89 -0.98
N PHE A 97 10.65 0.33 -1.79
CA PHE A 97 10.89 -0.05 -3.18
C PHE A 97 9.84 0.61 -4.07
N PHE A 98 10.18 1.75 -4.69
CA PHE A 98 9.25 2.59 -5.45
C PHE A 98 9.13 2.13 -6.89
N PHE A 99 7.94 1.65 -7.26
CA PHE A 99 7.61 1.37 -8.66
C PHE A 99 7.15 2.64 -9.37
N SER A 100 7.62 2.79 -10.61
CA SER A 100 7.16 3.84 -11.51
C SER A 100 5.83 3.47 -12.14
N ARG A 101 5.08 4.49 -12.53
CA ARG A 101 3.73 4.35 -13.07
C ARG A 101 2.71 4.06 -11.94
N CYS A 102 1.43 4.06 -12.30
CA CYS A 102 0.32 3.80 -11.38
C CYS A 102 -0.95 3.50 -12.17
N ASN A 103 -1.83 2.68 -11.62
CA ASN A 103 -3.14 2.38 -12.18
C ASN A 103 -4.20 3.44 -11.85
N LEU A 104 -3.89 4.42 -10.97
CA LEU A 104 -4.75 5.57 -10.67
C LEU A 104 -4.25 6.86 -11.33
N GLY A 105 -5.12 7.87 -11.37
CA GLY A 105 -4.86 9.17 -11.97
C GLY A 105 -4.99 10.35 -11.00
N CYS A 106 -4.59 10.19 -9.73
CA CYS A 106 -4.78 11.18 -8.67
C CYS A 106 -4.32 12.58 -9.08
N VAL A 107 -5.25 13.54 -9.11
CA VAL A 107 -4.97 14.94 -9.48
C VAL A 107 -4.06 15.64 -8.46
N PHE A 108 -4.02 15.13 -7.21
CA PHE A 108 -3.21 15.62 -6.09
C PHE A 108 -1.94 14.78 -5.81
N CYS A 109 -1.50 13.93 -6.76
CA CYS A 109 -0.39 13.03 -6.51
C CYS A 109 0.90 13.77 -6.19
N GLN A 110 1.46 13.56 -5.00
CA GLN A 110 2.73 14.15 -4.57
C GLN A 110 3.93 13.53 -5.26
N ASN A 111 3.78 12.29 -5.77
CA ASN A 111 4.79 11.54 -6.50
C ASN A 111 4.51 11.52 -8.02
N CYS A 112 3.98 12.62 -8.58
CA CYS A 112 3.54 12.65 -9.99
C CYS A 112 4.67 12.39 -10.99
N ARG A 113 5.91 12.75 -10.69
CA ARG A 113 7.07 12.44 -11.51
C ARG A 113 7.25 10.93 -11.70
N ILE A 114 7.14 10.17 -10.62
CA ILE A 114 7.23 8.70 -10.63
C ILE A 114 5.95 8.10 -11.24
N SER A 115 4.78 8.48 -10.70
CA SER A 115 3.52 7.80 -11.03
C SER A 115 2.93 8.17 -12.39
N ARG A 116 3.14 9.40 -12.87
CA ARG A 116 2.56 9.91 -14.13
C ARG A 116 3.58 10.07 -15.23
N MET A 117 4.76 10.67 -14.95
CA MET A 117 5.82 10.85 -15.92
C MET A 117 6.62 9.56 -16.11
N GLY A 118 6.59 8.64 -15.13
CA GLY A 118 7.21 7.33 -15.22
C GLY A 118 8.71 7.36 -15.04
N GLU A 119 9.22 8.29 -14.24
CA GLU A 119 10.64 8.34 -13.91
C GLU A 119 11.04 7.04 -13.18
N GLY A 120 11.91 6.29 -13.83
CA GLY A 120 12.41 5.01 -13.33
C GLY A 120 13.04 4.19 -14.45
N VAL A 121 13.72 3.12 -14.06
CA VAL A 121 14.47 2.24 -14.96
C VAL A 121 13.74 0.90 -15.10
N PRO A 122 13.44 0.44 -16.34
CA PRO A 122 12.93 -0.92 -16.53
C PRO A 122 13.90 -1.93 -15.92
N SER A 123 13.38 -2.80 -15.06
CA SER A 123 14.17 -3.75 -14.28
C SER A 123 13.69 -5.17 -14.49
N SER A 124 14.62 -6.09 -14.70
CA SER A 124 14.34 -7.52 -14.76
C SER A 124 14.01 -8.08 -13.38
N ALA A 125 13.45 -9.29 -13.33
CA ALA A 125 13.19 -9.98 -12.07
C ALA A 125 14.49 -10.20 -11.25
N GLY A 126 15.61 -10.54 -11.91
CA GLY A 126 16.91 -10.69 -11.25
C GLY A 126 17.40 -9.38 -10.62
N GLN A 127 17.34 -8.27 -11.35
CA GLN A 127 17.71 -6.95 -10.82
C GLN A 127 16.85 -6.54 -9.63
N MET A 128 15.54 -6.78 -9.69
CA MET A 128 14.66 -6.50 -8.56
C MET A 128 14.94 -7.40 -7.35
N ALA A 129 15.30 -8.67 -7.58
CA ALA A 129 15.71 -9.59 -6.52
C ALA A 129 17.00 -9.11 -5.84
N GLU A 130 18.01 -8.68 -6.59
CA GLU A 130 19.24 -8.09 -6.07
C GLU A 130 18.98 -6.85 -5.22
N MET A 131 18.08 -5.95 -5.69
CA MET A 131 17.67 -4.76 -4.92
C MET A 131 17.01 -5.14 -3.58
N MET A 132 16.13 -6.16 -3.56
CA MET A 132 15.52 -6.65 -2.31
C MET A 132 16.55 -7.22 -1.34
N LEU A 133 17.51 -8.03 -1.84
CA LEU A 133 18.59 -8.60 -1.04
C LEU A 133 19.50 -7.50 -0.47
N ARG A 134 19.82 -6.50 -1.26
CA ARG A 134 20.60 -5.34 -0.79
C ARG A 134 19.89 -4.58 0.34
N LEU A 135 18.59 -4.34 0.27
CA LEU A 135 17.83 -3.74 1.36
C LEU A 135 17.91 -4.59 2.65
N GLN A 136 17.91 -5.91 2.51
CA GLN A 136 18.11 -6.83 3.63
C GLN A 136 19.53 -6.70 4.20
N GLU A 137 20.57 -6.66 3.37
CA GLU A 137 21.96 -6.47 3.77
C GLU A 137 22.18 -5.12 4.49
N GLU A 138 21.51 -4.06 4.04
CA GLU A 138 21.49 -2.75 4.68
C GLU A 138 20.76 -2.76 6.04
N GLY A 139 20.12 -3.88 6.38
CA GLY A 139 19.49 -4.13 7.67
C GLY A 139 18.07 -3.55 7.80
N CYS A 140 17.39 -3.24 6.71
CA CYS A 140 15.97 -2.84 6.73
C CYS A 140 15.11 -3.87 7.45
N HIS A 141 13.98 -3.42 8.03
CA HIS A 141 13.08 -4.30 8.78
C HIS A 141 12.09 -5.08 7.92
N ASN A 142 11.87 -4.66 6.70
CA ASN A 142 10.92 -5.25 5.72
C ASN A 142 11.31 -4.83 4.30
N ILE A 143 10.65 -5.43 3.29
CA ILE A 143 10.62 -4.95 1.91
C ILE A 143 9.26 -4.31 1.67
N ASN A 144 9.22 -3.00 1.50
CA ASN A 144 8.01 -2.20 1.33
C ASN A 144 7.81 -1.85 -0.15
N LEU A 145 6.92 -2.56 -0.81
CA LEU A 145 6.60 -2.43 -2.23
C LEU A 145 5.61 -1.28 -2.44
N VAL A 146 6.09 -0.13 -2.89
CA VAL A 146 5.29 1.10 -3.04
C VAL A 146 4.66 1.17 -4.44
N THR A 147 3.33 1.28 -4.50
CA THR A 147 2.51 1.30 -5.73
C THR A 147 2.63 0.01 -6.56
N PRO A 148 2.39 -1.17 -5.99
CA PRO A 148 2.70 -2.46 -6.60
C PRO A 148 1.59 -3.04 -7.48
N SER A 149 0.35 -2.54 -7.41
CA SER A 149 -0.86 -3.14 -7.99
C SER A 149 -0.75 -3.50 -9.48
N HIS A 150 0.02 -2.73 -10.24
CA HIS A 150 0.15 -2.91 -11.69
C HIS A 150 1.37 -3.77 -12.09
N VAL A 151 2.16 -4.23 -11.11
CA VAL A 151 3.41 -4.99 -11.33
C VAL A 151 3.47 -6.29 -10.48
N VAL A 152 2.33 -6.80 -10.04
CA VAL A 152 2.25 -8.06 -9.27
C VAL A 152 2.97 -9.24 -9.94
N PRO A 153 2.85 -9.48 -11.27
CA PRO A 153 3.58 -10.56 -11.92
C PRO A 153 5.09 -10.44 -11.79
N GLN A 154 5.62 -9.24 -12.00
CA GLN A 154 7.06 -8.97 -11.92
C GLN A 154 7.57 -9.09 -10.48
N ILE A 155 6.75 -8.69 -9.49
CA ILE A 155 7.06 -8.85 -8.07
C ILE A 155 7.16 -10.34 -7.71
N LEU A 156 6.19 -11.17 -8.11
CA LEU A 156 6.19 -12.60 -7.80
C LEU A 156 7.39 -13.32 -8.45
N GLU A 157 7.74 -12.95 -9.68
CA GLU A 157 8.92 -13.47 -10.37
C GLU A 157 10.22 -13.09 -9.64
N ALA A 158 10.35 -11.81 -9.27
CA ALA A 158 11.52 -11.31 -8.53
C ALA A 158 11.61 -11.90 -7.12
N LEU A 159 10.49 -12.04 -6.42
CA LEU A 159 10.43 -12.61 -5.09
C LEU A 159 10.91 -14.08 -5.09
N ALA A 160 10.52 -14.88 -6.09
CA ALA A 160 10.98 -16.25 -6.21
C ALA A 160 12.52 -16.33 -6.27
N LEU A 161 13.15 -15.45 -7.05
CA LEU A 161 14.61 -15.35 -7.15
C LEU A 161 15.25 -14.80 -5.85
N ALA A 162 14.64 -13.79 -5.25
CA ALA A 162 15.15 -13.21 -4.02
C ALA A 162 15.15 -14.22 -2.85
N VAL A 163 14.12 -15.06 -2.77
CA VAL A 163 14.04 -16.13 -1.76
C VAL A 163 15.14 -17.17 -1.95
N GLU A 164 15.47 -17.53 -3.19
CA GLU A 164 16.61 -18.40 -3.52
C GLU A 164 17.94 -17.75 -3.11
N GLY A 165 18.05 -16.42 -3.27
CA GLY A 165 19.17 -15.62 -2.81
C GLY A 165 19.23 -15.40 -1.28
N GLY A 166 18.25 -15.90 -0.52
CA GLY A 166 18.25 -15.83 0.93
C GLY A 166 17.42 -14.70 1.55
N LEU A 167 16.47 -14.11 0.82
CA LEU A 167 15.55 -13.12 1.39
C LEU A 167 14.70 -13.73 2.53
N ARG A 168 14.61 -13.02 3.67
CA ARG A 168 13.90 -13.44 4.90
C ARG A 168 13.14 -12.30 5.57
N LEU A 169 13.02 -11.13 4.94
CA LEU A 169 12.30 -9.98 5.48
C LEU A 169 10.80 -10.09 5.22
N PRO A 170 9.94 -9.57 6.13
CA PRO A 170 8.52 -9.40 5.86
C PRO A 170 8.28 -8.58 4.59
N LEU A 171 7.26 -8.95 3.82
CA LEU A 171 6.86 -8.23 2.62
C LEU A 171 5.67 -7.33 2.92
N VAL A 172 5.84 -6.02 2.72
CA VAL A 172 4.78 -5.00 2.83
C VAL A 172 4.27 -4.63 1.44
N TYR A 173 2.96 -4.72 1.25
CA TYR A 173 2.28 -4.35 0.02
C TYR A 173 1.58 -2.99 0.19
N ASN A 174 2.28 -1.91 -0.18
CA ASN A 174 1.86 -0.52 -0.02
C ASN A 174 1.10 -0.05 -1.27
N THR A 175 -0.21 -0.18 -1.24
CA THR A 175 -1.10 -0.02 -2.39
C THR A 175 -2.09 1.13 -2.22
N SER A 176 -2.66 1.58 -3.32
CA SER A 176 -3.82 2.50 -3.33
C SER A 176 -5.15 1.79 -3.11
N ALA A 177 -5.18 0.52 -2.71
CA ALA A 177 -6.37 -0.32 -2.59
C ALA A 177 -7.16 -0.52 -3.91
N TYR A 178 -6.58 -0.19 -5.07
CA TYR A 178 -7.22 -0.39 -6.37
C TYR A 178 -6.68 -1.64 -7.04
N ASP A 179 -6.93 -2.79 -6.38
CA ASP A 179 -6.43 -4.10 -6.74
C ASP A 179 -7.57 -5.01 -7.24
N SER A 180 -7.29 -5.95 -8.14
CA SER A 180 -8.27 -6.94 -8.56
C SER A 180 -8.28 -8.14 -7.62
N ALA A 181 -9.43 -8.82 -7.51
CA ALA A 181 -9.54 -10.06 -6.74
C ALA A 181 -8.55 -11.13 -7.23
N GLU A 182 -8.29 -11.15 -8.54
CA GLU A 182 -7.35 -12.08 -9.16
C GLU A 182 -5.90 -11.84 -8.69
N SER A 183 -5.47 -10.56 -8.65
CA SER A 183 -4.14 -10.21 -8.11
C SER A 183 -4.03 -10.51 -6.61
N LEU A 184 -5.05 -10.20 -5.82
CA LEU A 184 -5.05 -10.49 -4.38
C LEU A 184 -5.02 -11.99 -4.09
N ARG A 185 -5.72 -12.81 -4.89
CA ARG A 185 -5.66 -14.27 -4.78
C ARG A 185 -4.23 -14.81 -5.00
N LEU A 186 -3.50 -14.25 -5.97
CA LEU A 186 -2.11 -14.64 -6.22
C LEU A 186 -1.17 -14.24 -5.08
N LEU A 187 -1.53 -13.19 -4.33
CA LEU A 187 -0.76 -12.66 -3.20
C LEU A 187 -1.11 -13.31 -1.85
N ASP A 188 -2.15 -14.15 -1.77
CA ASP A 188 -2.54 -14.83 -0.52
C ASP A 188 -1.43 -15.77 -0.03
N GLY A 189 -0.94 -15.54 1.20
CA GLY A 189 0.23 -16.23 1.75
C GLY A 189 1.59 -15.79 1.18
N VAL A 190 1.62 -14.73 0.33
CA VAL A 190 2.85 -14.10 -0.16
C VAL A 190 3.17 -12.84 0.64
N VAL A 191 2.17 -12.00 0.87
CA VAL A 191 2.29 -10.73 1.58
C VAL A 191 2.09 -10.95 3.07
N ASP A 192 2.97 -10.38 3.88
CA ASP A 192 2.86 -10.41 5.34
C ASP A 192 2.05 -9.22 5.87
N ILE A 193 2.27 -8.04 5.30
CA ILE A 193 1.64 -6.80 5.74
C ILE A 193 1.00 -6.10 4.53
N TYR A 194 -0.31 -5.93 4.57
CA TYR A 194 -0.99 -5.06 3.63
C TYR A 194 -1.10 -3.65 4.19
N MET A 195 -0.71 -2.66 3.37
CA MET A 195 -0.81 -1.24 3.73
C MET A 195 -1.58 -0.47 2.63
N PRO A 196 -2.90 -0.61 2.58
CA PRO A 196 -3.73 0.10 1.61
C PRO A 196 -4.01 1.54 2.01
N ASP A 197 -3.87 2.48 1.05
CA ASP A 197 -4.45 3.81 1.15
C ASP A 197 -5.93 3.77 0.72
N VAL A 198 -6.87 3.95 1.63
CA VAL A 198 -8.29 4.14 1.29
C VAL A 198 -8.55 5.63 1.07
N LYS A 199 -8.76 6.02 -0.20
CA LYS A 199 -8.76 7.44 -0.58
C LYS A 199 -10.15 8.08 -0.54
N PHE A 200 -11.16 7.43 -1.13
CA PHE A 200 -12.53 7.95 -1.22
C PHE A 200 -13.57 6.84 -1.07
N ARG A 201 -14.71 7.21 -0.50
CA ARG A 201 -15.92 6.38 -0.38
C ARG A 201 -17.01 6.83 -1.35
N ASP A 202 -16.98 8.08 -1.79
CA ASP A 202 -17.94 8.66 -2.73
C ASP A 202 -17.45 8.45 -4.17
N PRO A 203 -18.28 7.83 -5.06
CA PRO A 203 -17.92 7.62 -6.46
C PRO A 203 -17.70 8.90 -7.27
N ALA A 204 -18.39 10.00 -6.92
CA ALA A 204 -18.23 11.28 -7.62
C ALA A 204 -16.88 11.93 -7.26
N LEU A 205 -16.46 11.85 -5.99
CA LEU A 205 -15.14 12.28 -5.56
C LEU A 205 -14.04 11.42 -6.18
N ALA A 206 -14.24 10.11 -6.24
CA ALA A 206 -13.29 9.19 -6.85
C ALA A 206 -13.13 9.44 -8.37
N GLU A 207 -14.22 9.69 -9.09
CA GLU A 207 -14.17 10.11 -10.49
C GLU A 207 -13.42 11.42 -10.66
N ARG A 208 -13.79 12.44 -9.87
CA ARG A 208 -13.21 13.78 -9.95
C ARG A 208 -11.71 13.79 -9.66
N TYR A 209 -11.27 13.10 -8.60
CA TYR A 209 -9.91 13.20 -8.10
C TYR A 209 -8.99 12.03 -8.45
N LEU A 210 -9.52 10.84 -8.75
CA LEU A 210 -8.73 9.65 -9.12
C LEU A 210 -8.92 9.22 -10.58
N ARG A 211 -9.94 9.76 -11.28
CA ARG A 211 -10.38 9.30 -12.60
C ARG A 211 -10.77 7.81 -12.59
N ALA A 212 -11.47 7.41 -11.54
CA ALA A 212 -11.88 6.03 -11.28
C ALA A 212 -13.18 6.02 -10.47
N ARG A 213 -14.34 6.09 -11.14
CA ARG A 213 -15.65 6.11 -10.50
C ARG A 213 -15.94 4.86 -9.68
N ASP A 214 -15.42 3.72 -10.11
CA ASP A 214 -15.54 2.41 -9.48
C ASP A 214 -14.57 2.19 -8.30
N TYR A 215 -13.67 3.16 -8.04
CA TYR A 215 -12.65 3.05 -6.99
C TYR A 215 -13.21 2.69 -5.61
N PRO A 216 -14.29 3.34 -5.09
CA PRO A 216 -14.76 3.06 -3.74
C PRO A 216 -15.14 1.60 -3.53
N GLU A 217 -15.88 1.02 -4.49
CA GLU A 217 -16.31 -0.36 -4.42
C GLU A 217 -15.10 -1.33 -4.52
N ALA A 218 -14.19 -1.07 -5.46
CA ALA A 218 -12.99 -1.87 -5.63
C ALA A 218 -12.09 -1.80 -4.38
N ALA A 219 -11.90 -0.60 -3.81
CA ALA A 219 -11.07 -0.40 -2.63
C ALA A 219 -11.62 -1.13 -1.40
N LEU A 220 -12.92 -1.07 -1.15
CA LEU A 220 -13.52 -1.74 -0.01
C LEU A 220 -13.43 -3.27 -0.13
N ARG A 221 -13.67 -3.82 -1.32
CA ARG A 221 -13.48 -5.26 -1.58
C ARG A 221 -12.02 -5.66 -1.39
N SER A 222 -11.08 -4.87 -1.89
CA SER A 222 -9.65 -5.13 -1.73
C SER A 222 -9.23 -5.14 -0.27
N VAL A 223 -9.64 -4.13 0.51
CA VAL A 223 -9.30 -4.04 1.94
C VAL A 223 -9.90 -5.18 2.74
N ALA A 224 -11.16 -5.57 2.48
CA ALA A 224 -11.80 -6.71 3.12
C ALA A 224 -11.07 -8.02 2.80
N GLU A 225 -10.65 -8.23 1.56
CA GLU A 225 -9.87 -9.41 1.15
C GLU A 225 -8.47 -9.39 1.78
N MET A 226 -7.79 -8.24 1.82
CA MET A 226 -6.49 -8.10 2.49
C MET A 226 -6.60 -8.46 3.98
N HIS A 227 -7.64 -7.95 4.67
CA HIS A 227 -7.89 -8.30 6.07
C HIS A 227 -8.18 -9.80 6.26
N ARG A 228 -8.96 -10.41 5.35
CA ARG A 228 -9.20 -11.85 5.37
C ARG A 228 -7.90 -12.67 5.32
N GLN A 229 -6.93 -12.21 4.51
CA GLN A 229 -5.65 -12.92 4.30
C GLN A 229 -4.70 -12.81 5.49
N VAL A 230 -4.61 -11.64 6.10
CA VAL A 230 -3.57 -11.37 7.10
C VAL A 230 -4.09 -11.01 8.50
N GLY A 231 -5.37 -10.67 8.65
CA GLY A 231 -5.97 -10.24 9.91
C GLY A 231 -5.57 -8.83 10.35
N ASP A 232 -5.80 -8.52 11.62
CA ASP A 232 -5.37 -7.27 12.25
C ASP A 232 -3.84 -7.23 12.42
N LEU A 233 -3.26 -6.02 12.46
CA LEU A 233 -1.81 -5.86 12.52
C LEU A 233 -1.23 -6.41 13.82
N GLU A 234 -0.27 -7.30 13.69
CA GLU A 234 0.51 -7.90 14.78
C GLU A 234 1.93 -7.36 14.77
N THR A 235 2.44 -7.04 15.96
CA THR A 235 3.82 -6.56 16.15
C THR A 235 4.61 -7.54 17.01
N ASP A 236 5.92 -7.53 16.85
CA ASP A 236 6.83 -8.24 17.75
C ASP A 236 7.02 -7.47 19.08
N ARG A 237 7.85 -8.02 19.98
CA ARG A 237 8.17 -7.42 21.27
C ARG A 237 8.87 -6.07 21.17
N GLN A 238 9.45 -5.74 20.01
CA GLN A 238 10.09 -4.46 19.72
C GLN A 238 9.12 -3.43 19.12
N GLY A 239 7.86 -3.81 18.90
CA GLY A 239 6.83 -2.99 18.27
C GLY A 239 6.92 -2.97 16.74
N LEU A 240 7.73 -3.85 16.12
CA LEU A 240 7.82 -3.94 14.67
C LEU A 240 6.70 -4.81 14.12
N ALA A 241 6.01 -4.31 13.11
CA ALA A 241 4.97 -5.04 12.39
C ALA A 241 5.54 -6.28 11.70
N ARG A 242 4.85 -7.42 11.86
CA ARG A 242 5.24 -8.70 11.30
C ARG A 242 4.19 -9.26 10.35
N ARG A 243 2.92 -9.07 10.66
CA ARG A 243 1.80 -9.54 9.86
C ARG A 243 0.58 -8.66 10.09
N GLY A 244 -0.31 -8.54 9.10
CA GLY A 244 -1.62 -7.93 9.27
C GLY A 244 -1.89 -6.72 8.40
N LEU A 245 -3.03 -6.07 8.67
CA LEU A 245 -3.52 -4.92 7.92
C LEU A 245 -3.22 -3.62 8.66
N LEU A 246 -2.57 -2.68 7.97
CA LEU A 246 -2.39 -1.29 8.37
C LEU A 246 -3.04 -0.40 7.31
N VAL A 247 -4.10 0.31 7.64
CA VAL A 247 -4.81 1.15 6.68
C VAL A 247 -4.36 2.59 6.80
N ARG A 248 -4.07 3.22 5.66
CA ARG A 248 -3.79 4.66 5.58
C ARG A 248 -4.97 5.39 4.96
N HIS A 249 -5.28 6.55 5.49
CA HIS A 249 -6.25 7.47 4.91
C HIS A 249 -5.68 8.88 4.88
N LEU A 250 -5.51 9.43 3.68
CA LEU A 250 -5.10 10.82 3.51
C LEU A 250 -6.30 11.73 3.74
N LEU A 251 -6.34 12.40 4.89
CA LEU A 251 -7.35 13.40 5.16
C LEU A 251 -7.20 14.56 4.19
N MET A 252 -8.29 14.94 3.53
CA MET A 252 -8.29 16.01 2.54
C MET A 252 -9.21 17.16 2.98
N PRO A 253 -8.84 18.42 2.67
CA PRO A 253 -9.63 19.58 3.09
C PRO A 253 -11.02 19.56 2.47
N GLY A 254 -12.06 19.86 3.29
CA GLY A 254 -13.45 19.91 2.86
C GLY A 254 -14.13 18.56 2.68
N LEU A 255 -13.42 17.43 2.89
CA LEU A 255 -13.95 16.07 2.61
C LEU A 255 -14.16 15.23 3.89
N LEU A 256 -14.43 15.88 5.03
CA LEU A 256 -14.59 15.21 6.32
C LEU A 256 -15.70 14.16 6.32
N GLU A 257 -16.82 14.41 5.63
CA GLU A 257 -17.93 13.45 5.59
C GLU A 257 -17.58 12.16 4.84
N ASP A 258 -16.75 12.26 3.81
CA ASP A 258 -16.23 11.07 3.13
C ASP A 258 -15.24 10.29 4.01
N THR A 259 -14.38 11.00 4.74
CA THR A 259 -13.49 10.42 5.78
C THR A 259 -14.29 9.64 6.82
N LYS A 260 -15.39 10.20 7.34
CA LYS A 260 -16.25 9.52 8.31
C LYS A 260 -16.84 8.21 7.77
N LYS A 261 -17.27 8.18 6.50
CA LYS A 261 -17.76 6.96 5.84
C LYS A 261 -16.66 5.90 5.72
N ILE A 262 -15.41 6.30 5.45
CA ILE A 262 -14.26 5.40 5.41
C ILE A 262 -13.99 4.80 6.79
N LEU A 263 -13.91 5.64 7.82
CA LEU A 263 -13.68 5.19 9.20
C LEU A 263 -14.79 4.25 9.69
N SER A 264 -16.06 4.54 9.35
CA SER A 264 -17.18 3.66 9.68
C SER A 264 -17.08 2.29 9.01
N PHE A 265 -16.64 2.22 7.74
CA PHE A 265 -16.36 0.96 7.07
C PHE A 265 -15.25 0.17 7.79
N LEU A 266 -14.14 0.83 8.13
CA LEU A 266 -13.01 0.18 8.81
C LEU A 266 -13.39 -0.34 10.20
N ALA A 267 -14.20 0.41 10.96
CA ALA A 267 -14.73 -0.05 12.24
C ALA A 267 -15.67 -1.25 12.09
N GLY A 268 -16.40 -1.33 10.99
CA GLY A 268 -17.23 -2.50 10.65
C GLY A 268 -16.42 -3.73 10.23
N LEU A 269 -15.21 -3.53 9.73
CA LEU A 269 -14.28 -4.61 9.39
C LEU A 269 -13.63 -5.19 10.64
N SER A 270 -12.98 -4.35 11.44
CA SER A 270 -12.43 -4.68 12.75
C SER A 270 -12.19 -3.40 13.57
N ARG A 271 -12.53 -3.42 14.85
CA ARG A 271 -12.19 -2.32 15.77
C ARG A 271 -10.71 -2.31 16.15
N ASP A 272 -10.01 -3.41 15.90
CA ASP A 272 -8.57 -3.57 16.10
C ASP A 272 -7.76 -3.19 14.83
N THR A 273 -8.41 -2.72 13.77
CA THR A 273 -7.71 -2.22 12.58
C THR A 273 -6.76 -1.10 12.96
N TRP A 274 -5.49 -1.23 12.58
CA TRP A 274 -4.50 -0.16 12.72
C TRP A 274 -4.69 0.87 11.61
N ILE A 275 -4.92 2.12 11.99
CA ILE A 275 -5.23 3.20 11.04
C ILE A 275 -4.23 4.33 11.21
N ASN A 276 -3.70 4.84 10.08
CA ASN A 276 -2.97 6.09 10.04
C ASN A 276 -3.80 7.14 9.29
N ILE A 277 -4.30 8.16 10.01
CA ILE A 277 -4.97 9.32 9.44
C ILE A 277 -3.91 10.36 9.08
N LEU A 278 -3.50 10.37 7.82
CA LEU A 278 -2.44 11.20 7.30
C LEU A 278 -2.90 12.66 7.14
N THR A 279 -2.23 13.60 7.79
CA THR A 279 -2.55 15.04 7.73
C THR A 279 -1.62 15.84 6.81
N GLN A 280 -0.61 15.19 6.22
CA GLN A 280 0.40 15.83 5.37
C GLN A 280 -0.08 16.17 3.96
N TYR A 281 -1.41 16.23 3.74
CA TYR A 281 -1.94 16.70 2.46
C TYR A 281 -1.43 18.08 2.14
N ARG A 282 -0.98 18.27 0.92
CA ARG A 282 -0.64 19.55 0.31
C ARG A 282 -1.07 19.58 -1.14
N PRO A 283 -1.51 20.73 -1.67
CA PRO A 283 -1.74 20.90 -3.10
C PRO A 283 -0.51 20.51 -3.92
N ALA A 284 -0.71 19.65 -4.91
CA ALA A 284 0.35 19.16 -5.78
C ALA A 284 -0.21 18.73 -7.14
N ASN A 285 0.66 18.50 -8.13
CA ASN A 285 0.33 18.03 -9.47
C ASN A 285 -0.66 18.95 -10.20
N GLN A 286 -1.92 18.56 -10.34
CA GLN A 286 -2.95 19.33 -11.06
C GLN A 286 -3.76 20.25 -10.14
N VAL A 287 -3.52 20.25 -8.83
CA VAL A 287 -4.26 21.06 -7.87
C VAL A 287 -3.74 22.49 -7.87
N SER A 288 -4.62 23.41 -8.18
CA SER A 288 -4.38 24.85 -8.17
C SER A 288 -5.67 25.62 -7.88
N ALA A 289 -5.57 26.92 -7.66
CA ALA A 289 -6.74 27.79 -7.50
C ALA A 289 -7.69 27.80 -8.70
N LEU A 290 -7.19 27.44 -9.89
CA LEU A 290 -7.99 27.40 -11.13
C LEU A 290 -8.63 26.04 -11.41
N THR A 291 -7.99 24.97 -11.02
CA THR A 291 -8.41 23.60 -11.41
C THR A 291 -9.22 22.87 -10.34
N PHE A 292 -8.76 22.94 -9.08
CA PHE A 292 -9.37 22.29 -7.93
C PHE A 292 -9.29 23.19 -6.69
N PRO A 293 -9.96 24.37 -6.72
CA PRO A 293 -9.85 25.37 -5.66
C PRO A 293 -10.31 24.86 -4.29
N GLU A 294 -11.27 23.92 -4.26
CA GLU A 294 -11.85 23.35 -3.03
C GLU A 294 -10.85 22.53 -2.21
N ILE A 295 -9.84 21.95 -2.87
CA ILE A 295 -8.76 21.19 -2.21
C ILE A 295 -7.40 21.91 -2.30
N ASN A 296 -7.37 23.17 -2.77
CA ASN A 296 -6.13 23.93 -2.91
C ASN A 296 -5.72 24.63 -1.59
N ARG A 297 -5.74 23.89 -0.49
CA ARG A 297 -5.28 24.32 0.83
C ARG A 297 -4.85 23.10 1.67
N PRO A 298 -4.06 23.27 2.72
CA PRO A 298 -3.82 22.19 3.68
C PRO A 298 -5.09 21.84 4.48
N VAL A 299 -5.05 20.70 5.15
CA VAL A 299 -6.06 20.29 6.14
C VAL A 299 -6.00 21.21 7.35
N SER A 300 -7.15 21.62 7.88
CA SER A 300 -7.22 22.42 9.10
C SER A 300 -7.13 21.53 10.36
N ARG A 301 -6.80 22.14 11.50
CA ARG A 301 -6.79 21.44 12.79
C ARG A 301 -8.18 20.96 13.18
N GLU A 302 -9.21 21.75 12.90
CA GLU A 302 -10.61 21.41 13.17
C GLU A 302 -11.04 20.17 12.37
N GLU A 303 -10.68 20.09 11.09
CA GLU A 303 -10.94 18.91 10.26
C GLU A 303 -10.26 17.67 10.83
N TYR A 304 -9.02 17.80 11.28
CA TYR A 304 -8.29 16.68 11.88
C TYR A 304 -8.91 16.23 13.21
N TYR A 305 -9.22 17.15 14.12
CA TYR A 305 -9.85 16.79 15.40
C TYR A 305 -11.23 16.19 15.21
N ALA A 306 -12.03 16.69 14.27
CA ALA A 306 -13.32 16.11 13.94
C ALA A 306 -13.22 14.69 13.37
N ALA A 307 -12.18 14.40 12.58
CA ALA A 307 -11.90 13.03 12.12
C ALA A 307 -11.50 12.13 13.28
N LEU A 308 -10.65 12.60 14.21
CA LEU A 308 -10.24 11.85 15.41
C LEU A 308 -11.40 11.57 16.36
N ASP A 309 -12.29 12.55 16.57
CA ASP A 309 -13.45 12.37 17.44
C ASP A 309 -14.41 11.32 16.84
N HIS A 310 -14.59 11.34 15.53
CA HIS A 310 -15.37 10.29 14.85
C HIS A 310 -14.69 8.92 14.95
N PHE A 311 -13.38 8.82 14.74
CA PHE A 311 -12.58 7.61 14.92
C PHE A 311 -12.83 7.00 16.32
N LYS A 312 -12.72 7.82 17.38
CA LYS A 312 -12.96 7.37 18.76
C LYS A 312 -14.40 6.95 19.01
N SER A 313 -15.39 7.70 18.45
CA SER A 313 -16.81 7.39 18.62
C SER A 313 -17.23 6.03 18.05
N LEU A 314 -16.47 5.53 17.07
CA LEU A 314 -16.65 4.20 16.46
C LEU A 314 -16.03 3.06 17.29
N GLY A 315 -15.31 3.37 18.38
CA GLY A 315 -14.58 2.40 19.19
C GLY A 315 -13.26 1.94 18.55
N LEU A 316 -12.78 2.63 17.53
CA LEU A 316 -11.44 2.45 16.99
C LEU A 316 -10.41 3.00 18.00
N HIS A 317 -9.25 2.35 18.13
CA HIS A 317 -8.29 2.70 19.18
C HIS A 317 -6.82 2.54 18.78
N ARG A 318 -6.53 1.95 17.60
CA ARG A 318 -5.17 1.77 17.10
C ARG A 318 -4.87 2.82 16.02
N LEU A 319 -4.23 3.92 16.44
CA LEU A 319 -3.86 5.05 15.59
C LEU A 319 -2.34 5.21 15.59
N ASP A 320 -1.74 5.47 14.41
CA ASP A 320 -0.31 5.81 14.28
C ASP A 320 -0.11 7.33 14.38
#